data_4e56cb49484aa39695d2ebd624db416f
#
_entry.id   4e56cb49484aa39695d2ebd624db416f
#
_cell.length_a   1.000
_cell.length_b   1.000
_cell.length_c   1.000
_cell.angle_alpha   90.00
_cell.angle_beta   90.00
_cell.angle_gamma   90.00
#
_symmetry.space_group_name_H-M   'P 1'
#
loop_
_entity.id
_entity.type
_entity.pdbx_description
1 polymer ?
#
loop_
_entity_poly.entity_id
_entity_poly.type
_entity_poly.pdbx_seq_one_letter_code
_entity_poly.pdbx_strand_id
1 'polypeptide(L)'
;MMLQRADGLFTSVSRSDADVSDAKALWQDVYCGEFGWLGVGSDPRADKYHQRSLYAVCRVNGGLPVGTLRIVHEDDPGFYITEKLGTAPISRYLSKGIEVQRLMVRKEFRDRRLPEAPFGIYGVLVKVCLYHALAVGAEWVLADCHRDIDIGPLKSMKAMGFEETGHSYRDSINDEECIVLIIETKQWISNTLRNRSRFNKYLVPDDPAIRMET
;
A
#
# COMPACT_ATOMS: atom_id res chain seq x y z
N MET A 1 -1.68 -19.77 16.59
CA MET A 1 -0.36 -20.14 17.10
C MET A 1 0.68 -19.45 16.24
N MET A 2 1.20 -18.30 16.69
CA MET A 2 2.24 -17.55 15.99
C MET A 2 3.57 -18.31 16.09
N LEU A 3 4.11 -18.77 14.98
CA LEU A 3 5.51 -19.18 14.91
C LEU A 3 6.35 -17.89 14.76
N GLN A 4 6.85 -17.38 15.89
CA GLN A 4 7.89 -16.38 15.92
C GLN A 4 9.16 -16.96 15.27
N ARG A 5 9.53 -16.50 14.08
CA ARG A 5 10.94 -16.50 13.66
C ARG A 5 11.57 -15.24 14.26
N ALA A 6 12.46 -15.42 15.22
CA ALA A 6 13.03 -14.34 16.02
C ALA A 6 13.89 -13.34 15.23
N ASP A 7 14.29 -13.65 13.99
CA ASP A 7 15.26 -12.88 13.19
C ASP A 7 14.88 -12.75 11.71
N GLY A 8 13.60 -12.55 11.38
CA GLY A 8 13.14 -12.47 10.00
C GLY A 8 12.16 -11.33 9.71
N LEU A 9 11.90 -11.13 8.43
CA LEU A 9 10.84 -10.26 7.96
C LEU A 9 9.49 -10.96 8.11
N PHE A 10 8.50 -10.22 8.63
CA PHE A 10 7.13 -10.70 8.78
C PHE A 10 6.16 -9.63 8.29
N THR A 11 5.10 -10.05 7.59
CA THR A 11 4.04 -9.13 7.14
C THR A 11 2.68 -9.69 7.49
N SER A 12 1.84 -8.87 8.12
CA SER A 12 0.43 -9.15 8.39
C SER A 12 -0.46 -8.25 7.55
N VAL A 13 -1.67 -8.71 7.25
CA VAL A 13 -2.75 -7.89 6.66
C VAL A 13 -3.97 -8.09 7.53
N SER A 14 -4.32 -7.12 8.34
CA SER A 14 -5.47 -7.23 9.23
C SER A 14 -6.02 -5.87 9.69
N ARG A 15 -7.08 -5.92 10.51
CA ARG A 15 -7.63 -4.78 11.27
C ARG A 15 -7.35 -4.91 12.77
N SER A 16 -6.37 -5.75 13.14
CA SER A 16 -6.04 -5.94 14.54
C SER A 16 -5.55 -4.65 15.19
N ASP A 17 -5.80 -4.49 16.48
CA ASP A 17 -5.31 -3.33 17.25
C ASP A 17 -3.79 -3.20 17.15
N ALA A 18 -3.08 -4.32 17.05
CA ALA A 18 -1.62 -4.33 16.90
C ALA A 18 -1.19 -3.72 15.55
N ASP A 19 -1.80 -4.15 14.43
CA ASP A 19 -1.48 -3.61 13.10
C ASP A 19 -1.87 -2.15 12.96
N VAL A 20 -3.02 -1.76 13.52
CA VAL A 20 -3.45 -0.36 13.57
C VAL A 20 -2.49 0.50 14.39
N SER A 21 -2.03 -0.01 15.54
CA SER A 21 -1.06 0.69 16.39
C SER A 21 0.28 0.89 15.68
N ASP A 22 0.76 -0.14 14.98
CA ASP A 22 2.01 -0.09 14.23
C ASP A 22 1.91 0.83 13.01
N ALA A 23 0.79 0.81 12.29
CA ALA A 23 0.53 1.75 11.21
C ALA A 23 0.52 3.20 11.71
N LYS A 24 -0.05 3.43 12.92
CA LYS A 24 -0.01 4.75 13.57
C LYS A 24 1.43 5.16 13.95
N ALA A 25 2.23 4.25 14.47
CA ALA A 25 3.63 4.54 14.77
C ALA A 25 4.41 4.96 13.51
N LEU A 26 4.22 4.23 12.39
CA LEU A 26 4.80 4.59 11.10
C LEU A 26 4.30 5.93 10.55
N TRP A 27 3.03 6.23 10.74
CA TRP A 27 2.45 7.53 10.41
C TRP A 27 3.13 8.68 11.17
N GLN A 28 3.32 8.51 12.49
CA GLN A 28 4.03 9.51 13.30
C GLN A 28 5.48 9.68 12.86
N ASP A 29 6.18 8.59 12.59
CA ASP A 29 7.58 8.64 12.19
C ASP A 29 7.76 9.29 10.82
N VAL A 30 6.93 8.94 9.83
CA VAL A 30 7.11 9.35 8.44
C VAL A 30 6.41 10.69 8.16
N TYR A 31 5.10 10.80 8.40
CA TYR A 31 4.35 12.00 8.00
C TYR A 31 4.52 13.16 8.98
N CYS A 32 4.64 12.87 10.28
CA CYS A 32 4.84 13.93 11.27
C CYS A 32 6.32 14.22 11.50
N GLY A 33 7.14 13.18 11.69
CA GLY A 33 8.55 13.33 12.06
C GLY A 33 9.45 13.66 10.88
N GLU A 34 9.40 12.86 9.80
CA GLU A 34 10.33 13.03 8.68
C GLU A 34 9.92 14.16 7.73
N PHE A 35 8.64 14.16 7.30
CA PHE A 35 8.16 15.12 6.32
C PHE A 35 7.56 16.39 6.93
N GLY A 36 7.14 16.34 8.19
CA GLY A 36 6.45 17.46 8.83
C GLY A 36 5.12 17.84 8.17
N TRP A 37 4.51 16.92 7.40
CA TRP A 37 3.24 17.17 6.70
C TRP A 37 2.06 17.27 7.65
N LEU A 38 2.14 16.63 8.80
CA LEU A 38 1.08 16.60 9.81
C LEU A 38 1.62 16.99 11.18
N GLY A 39 0.76 17.55 12.02
CA GLY A 39 1.09 17.85 13.39
C GLY A 39 1.37 16.59 14.22
N VAL A 40 2.29 16.72 15.18
CA VAL A 40 2.57 15.65 16.15
C VAL A 40 1.27 15.24 16.87
N GLY A 41 1.02 13.94 16.93
CA GLY A 41 -0.21 13.41 17.55
C GLY A 41 -1.37 13.19 16.58
N SER A 42 -1.22 13.54 15.28
CA SER A 42 -2.25 13.19 14.30
C SER A 42 -2.46 11.67 14.28
N ASP A 43 -3.72 11.25 14.14
CA ASP A 43 -4.10 9.83 14.24
C ASP A 43 -4.78 9.38 12.94
N PRO A 44 -4.22 8.39 12.22
CA PRO A 44 -4.86 7.87 11.01
C PRO A 44 -6.25 7.30 11.25
N ARG A 45 -6.58 6.96 12.51
CA ARG A 45 -7.92 6.49 12.90
C ARG A 45 -8.97 7.60 12.90
N ALA A 46 -8.55 8.86 12.84
CA ALA A 46 -9.48 10.00 12.79
C ALA A 46 -10.21 10.09 11.43
N ASP A 47 -9.71 9.39 10.40
CA ASP A 47 -10.37 9.39 9.11
C ASP A 47 -11.48 8.32 9.03
N LYS A 48 -12.54 8.63 8.28
CA LYS A 48 -13.74 7.78 8.16
C LYS A 48 -13.47 6.42 7.51
N TYR A 49 -12.35 6.27 6.82
CA TYR A 49 -11.97 5.03 6.15
C TYR A 49 -11.34 4.01 7.11
N HIS A 50 -10.91 4.44 8.29
CA HIS A 50 -10.20 3.58 9.23
C HIS A 50 -10.94 2.27 9.54
N GLN A 51 -12.24 2.36 9.85
CA GLN A 51 -13.05 1.19 10.25
C GLN A 51 -13.19 0.14 9.13
N ARG A 52 -12.93 0.50 7.91
CA ARG A 52 -13.08 -0.32 6.70
C ARG A 52 -11.75 -0.72 6.09
N SER A 53 -10.67 -0.14 6.60
CA SER A 53 -9.33 -0.39 6.11
C SER A 53 -8.74 -1.66 6.69
N LEU A 54 -7.99 -2.36 5.86
CA LEU A 54 -6.98 -3.31 6.30
C LEU A 54 -5.62 -2.61 6.26
N TYR A 55 -4.76 -3.00 7.19
CA TYR A 55 -3.38 -2.52 7.20
C TYR A 55 -2.44 -3.68 6.91
N ALA A 56 -1.68 -3.57 5.83
CA ALA A 56 -0.51 -4.41 5.63
C ALA A 56 0.64 -3.80 6.43
N VAL A 57 1.19 -4.55 7.39
CA VAL A 57 2.29 -4.07 8.23
C VAL A 57 3.47 -5.02 8.13
N CYS A 58 4.61 -4.46 7.74
CA CYS A 58 5.87 -5.17 7.59
C CYS A 58 6.73 -4.94 8.82
N ARG A 59 7.21 -6.02 9.47
CA ARG A 59 8.00 -5.97 10.69
C ARG A 59 9.31 -6.73 10.53
N VAL A 60 10.34 -6.27 11.23
CA VAL A 60 11.66 -6.92 11.31
C VAL A 60 12.10 -7.05 12.77
N ASN A 61 13.09 -7.90 13.02
CA ASN A 61 13.80 -8.00 14.30
C ASN A 61 12.87 -8.05 15.53
N GLY A 62 12.02 -9.07 15.57
CA GLY A 62 11.18 -9.30 16.76
C GLY A 62 9.96 -8.38 16.89
N GLY A 63 9.60 -7.62 15.85
CA GLY A 63 8.34 -6.89 15.84
C GLY A 63 8.43 -5.40 15.52
N LEU A 64 9.62 -4.86 15.20
CA LEU A 64 9.75 -3.47 14.80
C LEU A 64 8.99 -3.21 13.48
N PRO A 65 7.94 -2.36 13.45
CA PRO A 65 7.24 -2.01 12.22
C PRO A 65 8.13 -1.10 11.35
N VAL A 66 8.34 -1.51 10.09
CA VAL A 66 9.24 -0.81 9.16
C VAL A 66 8.55 -0.32 7.89
N GLY A 67 7.36 -0.81 7.62
CA GLY A 67 6.55 -0.33 6.50
C GLY A 67 5.08 -0.70 6.64
N THR A 68 4.22 0.09 6.02
CA THR A 68 2.77 -0.14 6.00
C THR A 68 2.15 0.31 4.70
N LEU A 69 1.00 -0.28 4.39
CA LEU A 69 0.11 0.07 3.30
C LEU A 69 -1.32 -0.09 3.79
N ARG A 70 -2.17 0.91 3.56
CA ARG A 70 -3.61 0.83 3.84
C ARG A 70 -4.36 0.33 2.62
N ILE A 71 -5.28 -0.61 2.82
CA ILE A 71 -6.16 -1.15 1.79
C ILE A 71 -7.61 -0.84 2.18
N VAL A 72 -8.34 -0.20 1.29
CA VAL A 72 -9.75 0.15 1.45
C VAL A 72 -10.56 -0.63 0.42
N HIS A 73 -11.63 -1.28 0.86
CA HIS A 73 -12.58 -1.96 -0.03
C HIS A 73 -13.70 -1.01 -0.45
N GLU A 74 -14.32 -1.33 -1.60
CA GLU A 74 -15.52 -0.64 -2.07
C GLU A 74 -16.69 -0.93 -1.15
N ASP A 75 -16.97 -0.04 -0.26
CA ASP A 75 -18.16 -0.03 0.57
C ASP A 75 -18.59 1.43 0.78
N ASP A 76 -19.77 1.71 1.34
CA ASP A 76 -20.11 3.05 1.78
C ASP A 76 -19.21 3.51 2.95
N PRO A 77 -18.53 4.67 2.88
CA PRO A 77 -18.73 5.84 2.02
C PRO A 77 -17.90 5.88 0.71
N GLY A 78 -17.42 4.77 0.20
CA GLY A 78 -16.61 4.71 -1.02
C GLY A 78 -15.10 4.91 -0.77
N PHE A 79 -14.37 5.18 -1.83
CA PHE A 79 -12.93 5.40 -1.77
C PHE A 79 -12.55 6.84 -1.47
N TYR A 80 -11.36 7.07 -0.91
CA TYR A 80 -10.81 8.41 -0.69
C TYR A 80 -10.68 9.20 -1.99
N ILE A 81 -10.26 8.55 -3.07
CA ILE A 81 -10.17 9.15 -4.39
C ILE A 81 -11.54 9.67 -4.85
N THR A 82 -12.65 8.97 -4.54
CA THR A 82 -14.01 9.45 -4.88
C THR A 82 -14.41 10.68 -4.07
N GLU A 83 -13.93 10.82 -2.86
CA GLU A 83 -14.14 12.03 -2.06
C GLU A 83 -13.49 13.25 -2.70
N LYS A 84 -12.32 13.06 -3.31
CA LYS A 84 -11.55 14.15 -3.91
C LYS A 84 -12.02 14.53 -5.32
N LEU A 85 -12.40 13.54 -6.13
CA LEU A 85 -12.74 13.73 -7.54
C LEU A 85 -14.24 13.65 -7.84
N GLY A 86 -15.04 13.16 -6.90
CA GLY A 86 -16.38 12.66 -7.19
C GLY A 86 -16.34 11.27 -7.84
N THR A 87 -17.49 10.64 -7.96
CA THR A 87 -17.58 9.25 -8.48
C THR A 87 -17.47 9.16 -10.00
N ALA A 88 -18.00 10.17 -10.73
CA ALA A 88 -18.13 10.12 -12.19
C ALA A 88 -16.82 9.84 -12.94
N PRO A 89 -15.68 10.47 -12.61
CA PRO A 89 -14.43 10.27 -13.35
C PRO A 89 -13.87 8.86 -13.28
N ILE A 90 -14.15 8.13 -12.20
CA ILE A 90 -13.57 6.81 -11.92
C ILE A 90 -14.64 5.72 -11.73
N SER A 91 -15.91 5.99 -12.02
CA SER A 91 -17.06 5.12 -11.75
C SER A 91 -16.87 3.68 -12.24
N ARG A 92 -16.26 3.50 -13.43
CA ARG A 92 -16.04 2.18 -14.04
C ARG A 92 -15.06 1.28 -13.25
N TYR A 93 -14.26 1.86 -12.34
CA TYR A 93 -13.26 1.14 -11.56
C TYR A 93 -13.68 0.87 -10.12
N LEU A 94 -14.85 1.41 -9.71
CA LEU A 94 -15.28 1.32 -8.33
C LEU A 94 -15.81 -0.08 -8.02
N SER A 95 -16.64 -0.64 -8.90
CA SER A 95 -17.17 -1.97 -8.69
C SER A 95 -16.07 -3.02 -8.68
N LYS A 96 -16.00 -3.80 -7.60
CA LYS A 96 -14.95 -4.78 -7.34
C LYS A 96 -13.54 -4.18 -7.33
N GLY A 97 -13.43 -2.91 -7.00
CA GLY A 97 -12.16 -2.24 -6.80
C GLY A 97 -11.65 -2.39 -5.35
N ILE A 98 -10.35 -2.22 -5.19
CA ILE A 98 -9.72 -1.88 -3.92
C ILE A 98 -8.91 -0.61 -4.12
N GLU A 99 -8.84 0.22 -3.10
CA GLU A 99 -7.98 1.40 -3.09
C GLU A 99 -6.81 1.18 -2.13
N VAL A 100 -5.59 1.44 -2.60
CA VAL A 100 -4.37 1.36 -1.81
C VAL A 100 -3.82 2.75 -1.53
N GLN A 101 -3.52 3.02 -0.27
CA GLN A 101 -3.19 4.32 0.25
C GLN A 101 -2.11 4.23 1.31
N ARG A 102 -1.57 5.39 1.71
CA ARG A 102 -0.72 5.51 2.89
C ARG A 102 0.45 4.51 2.89
N LEU A 103 1.05 4.27 1.72
CA LEU A 103 2.27 3.48 1.64
C LEU A 103 3.40 4.26 2.30
N MET A 104 3.93 3.71 3.36
CA MET A 104 5.02 4.29 4.14
C MET A 104 6.10 3.26 4.40
N VAL A 105 7.34 3.68 4.30
CA VAL A 105 8.51 2.90 4.70
C VAL A 105 9.41 3.80 5.54
N ARG A 106 9.84 3.33 6.70
CA ARG A 106 10.81 4.05 7.53
C ARG A 106 12.04 4.42 6.72
N LYS A 107 12.55 5.63 6.92
CA LYS A 107 13.68 6.18 6.19
C LYS A 107 14.88 5.21 6.15
N GLU A 108 15.20 4.61 7.28
CA GLU A 108 16.34 3.71 7.44
C GLU A 108 16.19 2.39 6.68
N PHE A 109 14.97 2.06 6.22
CA PHE A 109 14.66 0.82 5.52
C PHE A 109 14.33 1.01 4.03
N ARG A 110 14.27 2.22 3.50
CA ARG A 110 13.88 2.47 2.09
C ARG A 110 14.86 1.85 1.10
N ASP A 111 16.15 1.97 1.37
CA ASP A 111 17.20 1.46 0.48
C ASP A 111 17.77 0.11 0.92
N ARG A 112 17.29 -0.42 2.05
CA ARG A 112 17.76 -1.71 2.54
C ARG A 112 17.16 -2.85 1.72
N ARG A 113 18.02 -3.83 1.44
CA ARG A 113 17.65 -5.13 0.88
C ARG A 113 17.91 -6.19 1.94
N LEU A 114 16.88 -6.98 2.23
CA LEU A 114 16.96 -8.11 3.14
C LEU A 114 16.87 -9.40 2.33
N PRO A 115 17.36 -10.54 2.83
CA PRO A 115 17.21 -11.82 2.11
C PRO A 115 15.76 -12.11 1.72
N GLU A 116 14.82 -11.85 2.61
CA GLU A 116 13.38 -12.04 2.42
C GLU A 116 12.72 -10.90 1.63
N ALA A 117 13.38 -9.74 1.54
CA ALA A 117 12.92 -8.56 0.82
C ALA A 117 13.98 -8.05 -0.16
N PRO A 118 14.29 -8.80 -1.22
CA PRO A 118 15.35 -8.46 -2.17
C PRO A 118 15.06 -7.16 -2.95
N PHE A 119 13.81 -6.70 -2.94
CA PHE A 119 13.37 -5.43 -3.52
C PHE A 119 12.96 -4.40 -2.45
N GLY A 120 13.42 -4.64 -1.20
CA GLY A 120 13.12 -3.79 -0.06
C GLY A 120 11.69 -3.94 0.46
N ILE A 121 11.39 -3.20 1.50
CA ILE A 121 10.08 -3.20 2.17
C ILE A 121 8.96 -2.78 1.20
N TYR A 122 9.22 -1.81 0.33
CA TYR A 122 8.29 -1.43 -0.74
C TYR A 122 7.86 -2.62 -1.59
N GLY A 123 8.82 -3.45 -2.04
CA GLY A 123 8.53 -4.64 -2.85
C GLY A 123 7.67 -5.67 -2.11
N VAL A 124 7.87 -5.82 -0.80
CA VAL A 124 7.02 -6.69 0.04
C VAL A 124 5.58 -6.16 0.10
N LEU A 125 5.41 -4.87 0.37
CA LEU A 125 4.07 -4.25 0.44
C LEU A 125 3.32 -4.34 -0.89
N VAL A 126 4.01 -4.15 -2.02
CA VAL A 126 3.43 -4.33 -3.36
C VAL A 126 3.01 -5.79 -3.58
N LYS A 127 3.84 -6.76 -3.18
CA LYS A 127 3.52 -8.19 -3.29
C LYS A 127 2.28 -8.54 -2.47
N VAL A 128 2.21 -8.05 -1.24
CA VAL A 128 1.05 -8.25 -0.35
C VAL A 128 -0.22 -7.64 -0.94
N CYS A 129 -0.13 -6.44 -1.53
CA CYS A 129 -1.25 -5.80 -2.20
C CYS A 129 -1.79 -6.66 -3.36
N LEU A 130 -0.90 -7.20 -4.21
CA LEU A 130 -1.30 -8.09 -5.31
C LEU A 130 -1.98 -9.35 -4.80
N TYR A 131 -1.44 -9.97 -3.76
CA TYR A 131 -2.03 -11.17 -3.17
C TYR A 131 -3.40 -10.90 -2.57
N HIS A 132 -3.54 -9.78 -1.87
CA HIS A 132 -4.82 -9.39 -1.31
C HIS A 132 -5.85 -9.14 -2.42
N ALA A 133 -5.50 -8.39 -3.47
CA ALA A 133 -6.37 -8.16 -4.61
C ALA A 133 -6.87 -9.46 -5.24
N LEU A 134 -5.97 -10.44 -5.38
CA LEU A 134 -6.31 -11.78 -5.88
C LEU A 134 -7.26 -12.53 -4.95
N ALA A 135 -6.96 -12.55 -3.66
CA ALA A 135 -7.71 -13.31 -2.67
C ALA A 135 -9.15 -12.81 -2.53
N VAL A 136 -9.37 -11.49 -2.65
CA VAL A 136 -10.72 -10.90 -2.56
C VAL A 136 -11.41 -10.81 -3.93
N GLY A 137 -10.76 -11.23 -5.01
CA GLY A 137 -11.31 -11.17 -6.35
C GLY A 137 -11.48 -9.76 -6.89
N ALA A 138 -10.65 -8.80 -6.43
CA ALA A 138 -10.68 -7.44 -6.93
C ALA A 138 -10.35 -7.39 -8.41
N GLU A 139 -11.18 -6.70 -9.20
CA GLU A 139 -10.92 -6.49 -10.63
C GLU A 139 -9.95 -5.32 -10.86
N TRP A 140 -10.01 -4.29 -9.99
CA TRP A 140 -9.24 -3.07 -10.09
C TRP A 140 -8.50 -2.77 -8.80
N VAL A 141 -7.27 -2.27 -8.95
CA VAL A 141 -6.52 -1.63 -7.86
C VAL A 141 -6.35 -0.17 -8.21
N LEU A 142 -6.90 0.69 -7.36
CA LEU A 142 -6.76 2.14 -7.44
C LEU A 142 -5.68 2.59 -6.47
N ALA A 143 -4.93 3.59 -6.85
CA ALA A 143 -3.93 4.21 -5.99
C ALA A 143 -3.79 5.69 -6.32
N ASP A 144 -3.32 6.46 -5.38
CA ASP A 144 -2.86 7.82 -5.60
C ASP A 144 -1.36 7.94 -5.33
N CYS A 145 -0.72 8.89 -5.97
CA CYS A 145 0.71 9.11 -5.83
C CYS A 145 1.03 10.57 -6.10
N HIS A 146 1.88 11.16 -5.27
CA HIS A 146 2.41 12.49 -5.55
C HIS A 146 3.20 12.50 -6.87
N ARG A 147 2.98 13.52 -7.69
CA ARG A 147 3.63 13.65 -9.00
C ARG A 147 5.13 13.92 -8.89
N ASP A 148 5.49 14.86 -8.03
CA ASP A 148 6.82 15.50 -8.01
C ASP A 148 7.67 15.16 -6.78
N ILE A 149 7.28 14.13 -6.01
CA ILE A 149 8.09 13.70 -4.87
C ILE A 149 9.09 12.63 -5.30
N ASP A 150 10.38 12.95 -5.26
CA ASP A 150 11.49 12.08 -5.71
C ASP A 150 11.50 10.69 -5.08
N ILE A 151 11.07 10.58 -3.82
CA ILE A 151 10.99 9.31 -3.10
C ILE A 151 9.65 8.60 -3.31
N GLY A 152 8.77 9.16 -4.14
CA GLY A 152 7.45 8.61 -4.43
C GLY A 152 7.52 7.30 -5.25
N PRO A 153 6.50 6.44 -5.16
CA PRO A 153 6.47 5.17 -5.85
C PRO A 153 6.07 5.26 -7.34
N LEU A 154 5.77 6.44 -7.86
CA LEU A 154 5.18 6.66 -9.19
C LEU A 154 5.91 5.90 -10.32
N LYS A 155 7.23 6.05 -10.38
CA LYS A 155 8.04 5.38 -11.42
C LYS A 155 7.95 3.86 -11.33
N SER A 156 7.97 3.34 -10.11
CA SER A 156 7.86 1.90 -9.86
C SER A 156 6.46 1.38 -10.18
N MET A 157 5.41 2.14 -9.85
CA MET A 157 4.02 1.78 -10.15
C MET A 157 3.78 1.75 -11.67
N LYS A 158 4.26 2.75 -12.41
CA LYS A 158 4.21 2.73 -13.88
C LYS A 158 4.96 1.53 -14.49
N ALA A 159 6.12 1.19 -13.93
CA ALA A 159 6.87 0.01 -14.37
C ALA A 159 6.15 -1.32 -14.12
N MET A 160 5.24 -1.38 -13.15
CA MET A 160 4.36 -2.52 -12.89
C MET A 160 3.13 -2.56 -13.80
N GLY A 161 2.86 -1.49 -14.53
CA GLY A 161 1.73 -1.38 -15.44
C GLY A 161 0.55 -0.55 -14.91
N PHE A 162 0.72 0.17 -13.82
CA PHE A 162 -0.26 1.17 -13.42
C PHE A 162 -0.33 2.29 -14.46
N GLU A 163 -1.54 2.68 -14.80
CA GLU A 163 -1.85 3.73 -15.76
C GLU A 163 -2.45 4.95 -15.07
N GLU A 164 -2.10 6.14 -15.54
CA GLU A 164 -2.74 7.37 -15.07
C GLU A 164 -4.16 7.45 -15.63
N THR A 165 -5.12 7.77 -14.78
CA THR A 165 -6.51 7.98 -15.22
C THR A 165 -6.70 9.32 -15.96
N GLY A 166 -5.72 10.20 -15.92
CA GLY A 166 -5.81 11.58 -16.40
C GLY A 166 -6.41 12.53 -15.36
N HIS A 167 -6.73 12.05 -14.18
CA HIS A 167 -7.26 12.85 -13.08
C HIS A 167 -6.23 13.06 -11.98
N SER A 168 -6.24 14.25 -11.41
CA SER A 168 -5.39 14.62 -10.27
C SER A 168 -6.18 15.49 -9.29
N TYR A 169 -5.66 15.61 -8.07
CA TYR A 169 -6.21 16.49 -7.05
C TYR A 169 -5.07 16.96 -6.12
N ARG A 170 -5.36 17.98 -5.31
CA ARG A 170 -4.44 18.41 -4.26
C ARG A 170 -4.67 17.61 -2.98
N ASP A 171 -3.60 16.99 -2.46
CA ASP A 171 -3.67 16.27 -1.19
C ASP A 171 -3.90 17.26 -0.05
N SER A 172 -4.88 16.94 0.80
CA SER A 172 -5.19 17.77 1.98
C SER A 172 -4.13 17.69 3.09
N ILE A 173 -3.16 16.80 2.98
CA ILE A 173 -2.11 16.61 3.98
C ILE A 173 -0.95 17.58 3.75
N ASN A 174 -0.50 17.74 2.52
CA ASN A 174 0.71 18.51 2.18
C ASN A 174 0.53 19.48 1.02
N ASP A 175 -0.69 19.61 0.48
CA ASP A 175 -1.04 20.45 -0.67
C ASP A 175 -0.28 20.13 -1.97
N GLU A 176 0.29 18.92 -2.07
CA GLU A 176 0.96 18.46 -3.28
C GLU A 176 -0.04 17.85 -4.29
N GLU A 177 0.33 17.85 -5.58
CA GLU A 177 -0.48 17.23 -6.62
C GLU A 177 -0.38 15.71 -6.52
N CYS A 178 -1.53 15.05 -6.27
CA CYS A 178 -1.70 13.60 -6.38
C CYS A 178 -2.33 13.24 -7.70
N ILE A 179 -1.70 12.35 -8.44
CA ILE A 179 -2.27 11.71 -9.63
C ILE A 179 -2.95 10.40 -9.26
N VAL A 180 -4.04 10.10 -9.92
CA VAL A 180 -4.76 8.85 -9.73
C VAL A 180 -4.31 7.81 -10.71
N LEU A 181 -3.93 6.66 -10.19
CA LEU A 181 -3.40 5.52 -10.90
C LEU A 181 -4.35 4.32 -10.76
N ILE A 182 -4.42 3.52 -11.81
CA ILE A 182 -5.18 2.28 -11.81
C ILE A 182 -4.40 1.15 -12.44
N ILE A 183 -4.73 -0.08 -12.03
CA ILE A 183 -4.33 -1.29 -12.75
C ILE A 183 -5.46 -2.32 -12.68
N GLU A 184 -5.74 -3.00 -13.78
CA GLU A 184 -6.57 -4.20 -13.76
C GLU A 184 -5.78 -5.36 -13.16
N THR A 185 -6.34 -6.07 -12.17
CA THR A 185 -5.65 -7.16 -11.46
C THR A 185 -5.20 -8.27 -12.41
N LYS A 186 -6.02 -8.62 -13.39
CA LYS A 186 -5.65 -9.58 -14.43
C LYS A 186 -4.48 -9.14 -15.29
N GLN A 187 -4.46 -7.85 -15.64
CA GLN A 187 -3.37 -7.24 -16.39
C GLN A 187 -2.08 -7.22 -15.55
N TRP A 188 -2.18 -6.91 -14.25
CA TRP A 188 -1.05 -6.93 -13.34
C TRP A 188 -0.41 -8.32 -13.26
N ILE A 189 -1.22 -9.36 -13.05
CA ILE A 189 -0.74 -10.75 -13.06
C ILE A 189 -0.12 -11.10 -14.42
N SER A 190 -0.82 -10.78 -15.51
CA SER A 190 -0.32 -11.08 -16.86
C SER A 190 1.03 -10.42 -17.11
N ASN A 191 1.20 -9.16 -16.72
CA ASN A 191 2.47 -8.45 -16.81
C ASN A 191 3.54 -9.11 -15.93
N THR A 192 3.18 -9.51 -14.71
CA THR A 192 4.08 -10.19 -13.77
C THR A 192 4.58 -11.52 -14.32
N LEU A 193 3.70 -12.31 -14.92
CA LEU A 193 4.05 -13.62 -15.49
C LEU A 193 4.85 -13.53 -16.81
N ARG A 194 4.52 -12.55 -17.65
CA ARG A 194 5.18 -12.35 -18.95
C ARG A 194 6.55 -11.69 -18.84
N ASN A 195 6.67 -10.74 -17.94
CA ASN A 195 7.92 -10.02 -17.73
C ASN A 195 8.86 -10.82 -16.82
N ARG A 196 9.94 -11.33 -17.39
CA ARG A 196 10.93 -12.17 -16.69
C ARG A 196 11.91 -11.37 -15.82
N SER A 197 11.62 -10.10 -15.50
CA SER A 197 12.45 -9.33 -14.57
C SER A 197 12.53 -10.03 -13.21
N ARG A 198 13.60 -9.75 -12.45
CA ARG A 198 13.75 -10.29 -11.09
C ARG A 198 12.62 -9.84 -10.17
N PHE A 199 12.14 -8.61 -10.34
CA PHE A 199 11.05 -8.07 -9.55
C PHE A 199 9.74 -8.81 -9.84
N ASN A 200 9.40 -9.01 -11.13
CA ASN A 200 8.17 -9.74 -11.48
C ASN A 200 8.21 -11.20 -11.03
N LYS A 201 9.36 -11.85 -11.10
CA LYS A 201 9.52 -13.20 -10.52
C LYS A 201 9.29 -13.22 -9.00
N TYR A 202 9.72 -12.17 -8.31
CA TYR A 202 9.47 -12.02 -6.88
C TYR A 202 7.99 -11.83 -6.54
N LEU A 203 7.22 -11.17 -7.41
CA LEU A 203 5.77 -10.96 -7.21
C LEU A 203 4.93 -12.23 -7.43
N VAL A 204 5.46 -13.24 -8.12
CA VAL A 204 4.72 -14.51 -8.34
C VAL A 204 4.43 -15.20 -7.01
N PRO A 205 3.21 -15.75 -6.82
CA PRO A 205 2.77 -16.39 -5.60
C PRO A 205 3.54 -17.68 -5.30
N ASP A 206 4.40 -17.68 -4.29
CA ASP A 206 4.98 -18.90 -3.68
C ASP A 206 5.65 -18.61 -2.34
N ASP A 207 5.27 -17.51 -1.67
CA ASP A 207 5.99 -17.08 -0.48
C ASP A 207 5.25 -17.44 0.81
N PRO A 208 5.76 -18.43 1.60
CA PRO A 208 5.17 -18.80 2.88
C PRO A 208 5.26 -17.72 3.97
N ALA A 209 5.99 -16.62 3.71
CA ALA A 209 6.13 -15.50 4.65
C ALA A 209 4.94 -14.53 4.61
N ILE A 210 4.08 -14.61 3.57
CA ILE A 210 2.87 -13.79 3.48
C ILE A 210 1.70 -14.58 4.04
N ARG A 211 1.23 -14.21 5.22
CA ARG A 211 0.01 -14.72 5.82
C ARG A 211 -1.08 -13.68 5.68
N MET A 212 -2.15 -14.06 5.00
CA MET A 212 -3.39 -13.29 4.95
C MET A 212 -4.36 -13.92 5.94
N GLU A 213 -4.90 -13.10 6.85
CA GLU A 213 -6.05 -13.48 7.65
C GLU A 213 -7.30 -13.28 6.77
N THR A 214 -8.00 -14.36 6.49
CA THR A 214 -9.30 -14.36 5.79
C THR A 214 -10.43 -14.10 6.77
#